data_89517c42f7bf9700f7959c683e2b9f7d
#
_entry.id   89517c42f7bf9700f7959c683e2b9f7d
#
_cell.length_a   1.000
_cell.length_b   1.000
_cell.length_c   1.000
_cell.angle_alpha   90.00
_cell.angle_beta   90.00
_cell.angle_gamma   90.00
#
_symmetry.space_group_name_H-M   'P 1'
#
loop_
_entity.id
_entity.type
_entity.pdbx_description
1 polymer ?
#
loop_
_entity_poly.entity_id
_entity_poly.type
_entity_poly.pdbx_seq_one_letter_code
_entity_poly.pdbx_strand_id
1 'polypeptide(L)'
;MKYAVKYAILTAAVLLSACALTPEQQAEREAARIRARQNLQVGLAAQCDPETARLMRRQFDGDTGSGEKERQAFRLAYLDRVNDKMFQACYKMAWQSYAAQVELEDMRRYRYYDDWWYGPRPWGPWWW
;
A
#
# COMPACT_ATOMS: atom_id res chain seq x y z
N MET A 1 25.92 41.18 17.24
CA MET A 1 24.59 40.88 16.63
C MET A 1 24.70 40.28 15.23
N LYS A 2 25.47 40.80 14.32
CA LYS A 2 25.56 40.27 12.93
C LYS A 2 26.06 38.81 12.82
N TYR A 3 26.89 38.34 13.73
CA TYR A 3 27.40 36.96 13.73
C TYR A 3 26.41 35.96 14.33
N ALA A 4 25.64 36.34 15.36
CA ALA A 4 24.65 35.49 15.98
C ALA A 4 23.51 35.08 15.00
N VAL A 5 23.08 36.02 14.14
CA VAL A 5 22.07 35.74 13.11
C VAL A 5 22.60 34.79 12.03
N LYS A 6 23.88 34.93 11.62
CA LYS A 6 24.48 34.03 10.62
C LYS A 6 24.61 32.60 11.14
N TYR A 7 24.98 32.40 12.40
CA TYR A 7 25.04 31.07 13.00
C TYR A 7 23.67 30.45 13.21
N ALA A 8 22.65 31.25 13.56
CA ALA A 8 21.29 30.77 13.69
C ALA A 8 20.70 30.28 12.37
N ILE A 9 21.00 30.96 11.25
CA ILE A 9 20.56 30.53 9.92
C ILE A 9 21.27 29.26 9.46
N LEU A 10 22.56 29.14 9.73
CA LEU A 10 23.34 27.93 9.38
C LEU A 10 22.87 26.70 10.17
N THR A 11 22.57 26.84 11.47
CA THR A 11 22.06 25.72 12.29
C THR A 11 20.65 25.30 11.85
N ALA A 12 19.78 26.24 11.48
CA ALA A 12 18.43 25.92 10.95
C ALA A 12 18.49 25.16 9.63
N ALA A 13 19.42 25.50 8.73
CA ALA A 13 19.60 24.82 7.45
C ALA A 13 20.08 23.36 7.62
N VAL A 14 20.94 23.08 8.60
CA VAL A 14 21.41 21.71 8.89
C VAL A 14 20.31 20.83 9.49
N LEU A 15 19.43 21.40 10.31
CA LEU A 15 18.31 20.65 10.89
C LEU A 15 17.23 20.29 9.88
N LEU A 16 17.03 21.10 8.85
CA LEU A 16 16.07 20.81 7.77
C LEU A 16 16.55 19.70 6.81
N SER A 17 17.86 19.55 6.63
CA SER A 17 18.42 18.49 5.79
C SER A 17 18.39 17.09 6.46
N ALA A 18 18.31 17.03 7.78
CA ALA A 18 18.26 15.76 8.52
C ALA A 18 16.94 14.98 8.35
N CYS A 19 15.86 15.63 7.86
CA CYS A 19 14.56 15.00 7.63
C CYS A 19 14.36 14.56 6.17
N ALA A 20 15.26 14.88 5.25
CA ALA A 20 15.17 14.47 3.86
C ALA A 20 15.64 13.01 3.71
N LEU A 21 14.75 12.15 3.22
CA LEU A 21 15.08 10.78 2.88
C LEU A 21 16.15 10.76 1.78
N THR A 22 17.13 9.88 1.94
CA THR A 22 18.13 9.68 0.89
C THR A 22 17.45 9.08 -0.36
N PRO A 23 18.01 9.30 -1.57
CA PRO A 23 17.48 8.69 -2.80
C PRO A 23 17.36 7.16 -2.70
N GLU A 24 18.29 6.50 -2.02
CA GLU A 24 18.27 5.06 -1.77
C GLU A 24 17.07 4.65 -0.90
N GLN A 25 16.84 5.36 0.21
CA GLN A 25 15.68 5.12 1.08
C GLN A 25 14.36 5.38 0.37
N GLN A 26 14.32 6.37 -0.54
CA GLN A 26 13.14 6.61 -1.37
C GLN A 26 12.89 5.46 -2.33
N ALA A 27 13.93 4.96 -3.00
CA ALA A 27 13.85 3.82 -3.91
C ALA A 27 13.40 2.54 -3.19
N GLU A 28 13.94 2.27 -2.00
CA GLU A 28 13.52 1.12 -1.17
C GLU A 28 12.05 1.21 -0.75
N ARG A 29 11.59 2.39 -0.33
CA ARG A 29 10.18 2.60 0.02
C ARG A 29 9.25 2.42 -1.17
N GLU A 30 9.65 2.91 -2.34
CA GLU A 30 8.86 2.73 -3.56
C GLU A 30 8.81 1.25 -3.96
N ALA A 31 9.93 0.54 -3.93
CA ALA A 31 9.97 -0.89 -4.17
C ALA A 31 9.08 -1.67 -3.18
N ALA A 32 9.10 -1.30 -1.91
CA ALA A 32 8.24 -1.90 -0.89
C ALA A 32 6.75 -1.64 -1.17
N ARG A 33 6.38 -0.43 -1.60
CA ARG A 33 4.99 -0.10 -1.98
C ARG A 33 4.52 -0.90 -3.20
N ILE A 34 5.37 -1.05 -4.21
CA ILE A 34 5.08 -1.85 -5.41
C ILE A 34 4.84 -3.30 -5.00
N ARG A 35 5.73 -3.90 -4.20
CA ARG A 35 5.58 -5.27 -3.70
C ARG A 35 4.31 -5.47 -2.87
N ALA A 36 4.00 -4.52 -1.99
CA ALA A 36 2.78 -4.57 -1.19
C ALA A 36 1.53 -4.57 -2.07
N ARG A 37 1.49 -3.72 -3.11
CA ARG A 37 0.40 -3.69 -4.08
C ARG A 37 0.28 -4.98 -4.87
N GLN A 38 1.39 -5.54 -5.36
CA GLN A 38 1.43 -6.82 -6.06
C GLN A 38 0.94 -7.97 -5.18
N ASN A 39 1.37 -7.99 -3.91
CA ASN A 39 0.92 -9.01 -2.94
C ASN A 39 -0.59 -8.92 -2.70
N LEU A 40 -1.13 -7.72 -2.57
CA LEU A 40 -2.57 -7.50 -2.44
C LEU A 40 -3.32 -8.01 -3.68
N GLN A 41 -2.87 -7.65 -4.88
CA GLN A 41 -3.49 -8.10 -6.14
C GLN A 41 -3.51 -9.62 -6.25
N VAL A 42 -2.39 -10.28 -5.96
CA VAL A 42 -2.30 -11.74 -5.98
C VAL A 42 -3.18 -12.36 -4.90
N GLY A 43 -3.22 -11.77 -3.70
CA GLY A 43 -4.07 -12.25 -2.60
C GLY A 43 -5.57 -12.18 -2.94
N LEU A 44 -6.00 -11.10 -3.58
CA LEU A 44 -7.40 -10.96 -4.05
C LEU A 44 -7.70 -11.93 -5.19
N ALA A 45 -6.76 -12.12 -6.14
CA ALA A 45 -6.92 -13.07 -7.22
C ALA A 45 -7.02 -14.51 -6.72
N ALA A 46 -6.27 -14.86 -5.68
CA ALA A 46 -6.27 -16.20 -5.08
C ALA A 46 -7.62 -16.58 -4.44
N GLN A 47 -8.43 -15.60 -4.05
CA GLN A 47 -9.78 -15.86 -3.57
C GLN A 47 -10.73 -16.31 -4.69
N CYS A 48 -10.40 -15.99 -5.94
CA CYS A 48 -11.22 -16.32 -7.10
C CYS A 48 -10.69 -17.54 -7.86
N ASP A 49 -9.40 -17.55 -8.17
CA ASP A 49 -8.73 -18.64 -8.89
C ASP A 49 -7.26 -18.71 -8.47
N PRO A 50 -6.86 -19.73 -7.71
CA PRO A 50 -5.48 -19.90 -7.26
C PRO A 50 -4.48 -20.03 -8.41
N GLU A 51 -4.87 -20.61 -9.53
CA GLU A 51 -3.99 -20.77 -10.70
C GLU A 51 -3.72 -19.42 -11.36
N THR A 52 -4.74 -18.59 -11.55
CA THR A 52 -4.57 -17.23 -12.05
C THR A 52 -3.68 -16.41 -11.10
N ALA A 53 -3.88 -16.53 -9.79
CA ALA A 53 -3.03 -15.86 -8.81
C ALA A 53 -1.56 -16.29 -8.92
N ARG A 54 -1.31 -17.60 -9.15
CA ARG A 54 0.05 -18.14 -9.36
C ARG A 54 0.70 -17.56 -10.62
N LEU A 55 -0.05 -17.47 -11.71
CA LEU A 55 0.44 -16.84 -12.95
C LEU A 55 0.70 -15.35 -12.77
N MET A 56 -0.16 -14.62 -12.05
CA MET A 56 0.06 -13.23 -11.70
C MET A 56 1.34 -13.04 -10.87
N ARG A 57 1.61 -13.92 -9.91
CA ARG A 57 2.84 -13.89 -9.12
C ARG A 57 4.06 -14.07 -10.01
N ARG A 58 4.07 -15.08 -10.86
CA ARG A 58 5.15 -15.31 -11.81
C ARG A 58 5.38 -14.13 -12.75
N GLN A 59 4.31 -13.49 -13.20
CA GLN A 59 4.39 -12.28 -14.03
C GLN A 59 5.08 -11.14 -13.29
N PHE A 60 4.74 -10.90 -12.02
CA PHE A 60 5.33 -9.85 -11.19
C PHE A 60 6.79 -10.13 -10.83
N ASP A 61 7.14 -11.40 -10.62
CA ASP A 61 8.49 -11.83 -10.29
C ASP A 61 9.40 -11.93 -11.54
N GLY A 62 8.84 -11.75 -12.75
CA GLY A 62 9.57 -11.89 -14.02
C GLY A 62 9.88 -13.33 -14.41
N ASP A 63 9.31 -14.31 -13.71
CA ASP A 63 9.47 -15.73 -13.99
C ASP A 63 8.52 -16.19 -15.10
N THR A 64 8.77 -15.73 -16.32
CA THR A 64 7.93 -16.00 -17.49
C THR A 64 8.47 -17.07 -18.42
N GLY A 65 9.62 -17.63 -18.11
CA GLY A 65 10.31 -18.66 -18.90
C GLY A 65 11.68 -18.23 -19.44
N SER A 66 12.54 -19.19 -19.67
CA SER A 66 13.94 -19.00 -20.08
C SER A 66 14.10 -18.75 -21.58
N GLY A 67 13.17 -19.25 -22.41
CA GLY A 67 13.19 -19.16 -23.87
C GLY A 67 11.98 -18.41 -24.45
N GLU A 68 12.08 -17.99 -25.70
CA GLU A 68 10.98 -17.28 -26.39
C GLU A 68 9.69 -18.11 -26.44
N LYS A 69 9.81 -19.39 -26.74
CA LYS A 69 8.68 -20.32 -26.77
C LYS A 69 7.98 -20.43 -25.42
N GLU A 70 8.74 -20.51 -24.34
CA GLU A 70 8.19 -20.57 -22.97
C GLU A 70 7.51 -19.26 -22.58
N ARG A 71 8.13 -18.13 -22.87
CA ARG A 71 7.55 -16.80 -22.62
C ARG A 71 6.23 -16.61 -23.38
N GLN A 72 6.18 -17.06 -24.63
CA GLN A 72 4.96 -17.00 -25.43
C GLN A 72 3.86 -17.89 -24.85
N ALA A 73 4.21 -19.13 -24.48
CA ALA A 73 3.26 -20.06 -23.86
C ALA A 73 2.73 -19.50 -22.52
N PHE A 74 3.61 -18.94 -21.69
CA PHE A 74 3.23 -18.28 -20.45
C PHE A 74 2.26 -17.11 -20.71
N ARG A 75 2.59 -16.26 -21.68
CA ARG A 75 1.74 -15.09 -22.02
C ARG A 75 0.35 -15.51 -22.45
N LEU A 76 0.23 -16.54 -23.30
CA LEU A 76 -1.07 -17.05 -23.73
C LEU A 76 -1.86 -17.64 -22.57
N ALA A 77 -1.25 -18.44 -21.72
CA ALA A 77 -1.90 -19.00 -20.53
C ALA A 77 -2.34 -17.91 -19.55
N TYR A 78 -1.50 -16.89 -19.33
CA TYR A 78 -1.82 -15.76 -18.48
C TYR A 78 -3.02 -14.96 -19.01
N LEU A 79 -2.99 -14.60 -20.31
CA LEU A 79 -4.08 -13.84 -20.93
C LEU A 79 -5.40 -14.61 -20.94
N ASP A 80 -5.39 -15.91 -21.21
CA ASP A 80 -6.56 -16.77 -21.17
C ASP A 80 -7.23 -16.73 -19.79
N ARG A 81 -6.44 -16.85 -18.73
CA ARG A 81 -6.95 -16.86 -17.36
C ARG A 81 -7.43 -15.49 -16.87
N VAL A 82 -6.69 -14.41 -17.13
CA VAL A 82 -7.09 -13.06 -16.66
C VAL A 82 -8.26 -12.48 -17.46
N ASN A 83 -8.49 -12.97 -18.68
CA ASN A 83 -9.62 -12.57 -19.52
C ASN A 83 -10.88 -13.43 -19.30
N ASP A 84 -10.80 -14.47 -18.48
CA ASP A 84 -11.96 -15.24 -18.09
C ASP A 84 -13.00 -14.35 -17.39
N LYS A 85 -14.25 -14.40 -17.88
CA LYS A 85 -15.33 -13.52 -17.40
C LYS A 85 -15.73 -13.81 -15.96
N MET A 86 -15.66 -15.07 -15.54
CA MET A 86 -15.98 -15.46 -14.16
C MET A 86 -14.90 -14.97 -13.21
N PHE A 87 -13.62 -15.12 -13.60
CA PHE A 87 -12.51 -14.58 -12.85
C PHE A 87 -12.62 -13.06 -12.70
N GLN A 88 -12.86 -12.33 -13.80
CA GLN A 88 -12.98 -10.88 -13.78
C GLN A 88 -14.13 -10.39 -12.88
N ALA A 89 -15.28 -11.04 -12.93
CA ALA A 89 -16.41 -10.70 -12.08
C ALA A 89 -16.08 -10.92 -10.58
N CYS A 90 -15.52 -12.08 -10.25
CA CYS A 90 -15.07 -12.38 -8.89
C CYS A 90 -14.01 -11.40 -8.41
N TYR A 91 -12.99 -11.15 -9.21
CA TYR A 91 -11.87 -10.26 -8.86
C TYR A 91 -12.33 -8.82 -8.62
N LYS A 92 -13.29 -8.33 -9.42
CA LYS A 92 -13.95 -7.03 -9.21
C LYS A 92 -14.67 -6.99 -7.85
N MET A 93 -15.41 -8.04 -7.51
CA MET A 93 -16.10 -8.13 -6.21
C MET A 93 -15.09 -8.19 -5.04
N ALA A 94 -14.00 -8.93 -5.19
CA ALA A 94 -12.94 -9.00 -4.17
C ALA A 94 -12.33 -7.61 -3.91
N TRP A 95 -12.07 -6.82 -4.96
CA TRP A 95 -11.61 -5.44 -4.83
C TRP A 95 -12.63 -4.54 -4.12
N GLN A 96 -13.90 -4.64 -4.47
CA GLN A 96 -14.96 -3.86 -3.83
C GLN A 96 -15.09 -4.19 -2.35
N SER A 97 -15.04 -5.48 -2.01
CA SER A 97 -15.05 -5.93 -0.61
C SER A 97 -13.84 -5.41 0.17
N TYR A 98 -12.65 -5.49 -0.42
CA TYR A 98 -11.45 -4.95 0.20
C TYR A 98 -11.54 -3.44 0.45
N ALA A 99 -11.98 -2.67 -0.55
CA ALA A 99 -12.16 -1.22 -0.43
C ALA A 99 -13.16 -0.85 0.69
N ALA A 100 -14.29 -1.58 0.78
CA ALA A 100 -15.28 -1.38 1.83
C ALA A 100 -14.71 -1.70 3.24
N GLN A 101 -13.86 -2.73 3.36
CA GLN A 101 -13.20 -3.07 4.62
C GLN A 101 -12.23 -1.97 5.06
N VAL A 102 -11.41 -1.45 4.15
CA VAL A 102 -10.48 -0.35 4.42
C VAL A 102 -11.24 0.89 4.89
N GLU A 103 -12.33 1.25 4.22
CA GLU A 103 -13.18 2.38 4.61
C GLU A 103 -13.78 2.20 6.02
N LEU A 104 -14.25 0.99 6.34
CA LEU A 104 -14.77 0.67 7.68
C LEU A 104 -13.68 0.76 8.77
N GLU A 105 -12.47 0.30 8.48
CA GLU A 105 -11.34 0.40 9.41
C GLU A 105 -10.94 1.86 9.65
N ASP A 106 -10.92 2.69 8.61
CA ASP A 106 -10.65 4.11 8.74
C ASP A 106 -11.74 4.82 9.57
N MET A 107 -13.02 4.52 9.33
CA MET A 107 -14.13 5.06 10.15
C MET A 107 -14.01 4.63 11.62
N ARG A 108 -13.62 3.38 11.91
CA ARG A 108 -13.38 2.91 13.28
C ARG A 108 -12.23 3.66 13.93
N ARG A 109 -11.17 3.93 13.20
CA ARG A 109 -10.01 4.68 13.69
C ARG A 109 -10.38 6.12 14.03
N TYR A 110 -11.16 6.81 13.20
CA TYR A 110 -11.67 8.15 13.48
C TYR A 110 -12.57 8.18 14.71
N ARG A 111 -13.49 7.23 14.85
CA ARG A 111 -14.36 7.12 16.02
C ARG A 111 -13.57 6.90 17.32
N TYR A 112 -12.51 6.11 17.28
CA TYR A 112 -11.65 5.89 18.45
C TYR A 112 -10.95 7.20 18.88
N TYR A 113 -10.52 8.05 17.95
CA TYR A 113 -9.94 9.36 18.26
C TYR A 113 -10.99 10.32 18.82
N ASP A 114 -12.20 10.35 18.29
CA ASP A 114 -13.29 11.18 18.78
C ASP A 114 -13.73 10.77 20.19
N ASP A 115 -13.90 9.50 20.45
CA ASP A 115 -14.24 8.99 21.79
C ASP A 115 -13.14 9.28 22.81
N TRP A 116 -11.86 9.26 22.39
CA TRP A 116 -10.76 9.61 23.28
C TRP A 116 -10.66 11.11 23.55
N TRP A 117 -11.00 11.95 22.59
CA TRP A 117 -10.93 13.41 22.71
C TRP A 117 -12.20 14.01 23.34
N TYR A 118 -13.38 13.48 23.03
CA TYR A 118 -14.69 13.93 23.50
C TYR A 118 -15.34 12.97 24.51
N GLY A 119 -14.74 11.83 24.82
CA GLY A 119 -15.23 10.88 25.81
C GLY A 119 -15.37 11.49 27.19
N PRO A 120 -16.20 10.88 28.09
CA PRO A 120 -16.45 11.43 29.42
C PRO A 120 -15.13 11.57 30.17
N ARG A 121 -14.66 12.80 30.30
CA ARG A 121 -13.49 13.11 31.10
C ARG A 121 -13.85 12.77 32.55
N PRO A 122 -13.05 11.98 33.27
CA PRO A 122 -13.28 11.69 34.69
C PRO A 122 -13.17 12.95 35.58
N TRP A 123 -12.89 14.09 34.96
CA TRP A 123 -12.76 15.40 35.59
C TRP A 123 -13.74 16.40 34.95
N GLY A 124 -14.99 16.01 34.76
CA GLY A 124 -16.06 16.98 34.49
C GLY A 124 -16.21 17.92 35.67
N PRO A 125 -16.47 19.24 35.45
CA PRO A 125 -16.64 20.16 36.56
C PRO A 125 -17.84 19.73 37.42
N TRP A 126 -17.58 19.42 38.64
CA TRP A 126 -18.58 19.23 39.71
C TRP A 126 -19.16 20.61 40.06
N TRP A 127 -19.97 21.17 39.16
CA TRP A 127 -20.70 22.41 39.40
C TRP A 127 -22.20 22.17 39.18
N TRP A 128 -22.81 21.48 40.15
CA TRP A 128 -24.25 21.62 40.44
C TRP A 128 -24.47 21.22 41.87
#